data_513f0ae4c12637e690aab3fc4f8c4612
#
_entry.id   513f0ae4c12637e690aab3fc4f8c4612
#
_cell.length_a   1.000
_cell.length_b   1.000
_cell.length_c   1.000
_cell.angle_alpha   90.00
_cell.angle_beta   90.00
_cell.angle_gamma   90.00
#
_symmetry.space_group_name_H-M   'P 1'
#
loop_
_entity.id
_entity.type
_entity.pdbx_description
1 polymer ?
#
loop_
_entity_poly.entity_id
_entity_poly.type
_entity_poly.pdbx_seq_one_letter_code
_entity_poly.pdbx_strand_id
1 'polypeptide(L)'
;SPFVVVIAQIFMLIATLSTNIAANVIAPANAFSNLMPQKISFRMGGMITGIIGILICPWALINYIIPILLFISGLLGPVLGILLSDYYLVRKLDLQLAELYKTDGEYAFGGSGFNPAALMALALGVGVALIGYFVPSLGFLYNLSWFTGFFVSFVAYYFFMKR
;
A
#
# COMPACT_ATOMS: atom_id res chain seq x y z
N SER A 1 34.48 -11.98 -25.74
CA SER A 1 35.14 -13.18 -25.20
C SER A 1 34.24 -13.82 -24.14
N PRO A 2 34.21 -15.14 -23.97
CA PRO A 2 33.39 -15.83 -22.96
C PRO A 2 33.61 -15.29 -21.54
N PHE A 3 34.81 -14.88 -21.22
CA PHE A 3 35.17 -14.29 -19.93
C PHE A 3 34.40 -12.98 -19.64
N VAL A 4 34.25 -12.09 -20.63
CA VAL A 4 33.47 -10.85 -20.48
C VAL A 4 31.99 -11.15 -20.24
N VAL A 5 31.45 -12.18 -20.91
CA VAL A 5 30.05 -12.58 -20.73
C VAL A 5 29.82 -13.08 -19.30
N VAL A 6 30.71 -13.92 -18.77
CA VAL A 6 30.60 -14.44 -17.40
C VAL A 6 30.64 -13.29 -16.39
N ILE A 7 31.60 -12.35 -16.54
CA ILE A 7 31.70 -11.19 -15.65
C ILE A 7 30.42 -10.34 -15.72
N ALA A 8 29.92 -10.04 -16.92
CA ALA A 8 28.69 -9.27 -17.08
C ALA A 8 27.48 -9.95 -16.42
N GLN A 9 27.36 -11.28 -16.52
CA GLN A 9 26.30 -12.02 -15.87
C GLN A 9 26.41 -12.00 -14.34
N ILE A 10 27.62 -12.07 -13.79
CA ILE A 10 27.84 -11.96 -12.34
C ILE A 10 27.41 -10.57 -11.84
N PHE A 11 27.82 -9.49 -12.54
CA PHE A 11 27.37 -8.14 -12.18
C PHE A 11 25.86 -7.97 -12.28
N MET A 12 25.22 -8.51 -13.33
CA MET A 12 23.76 -8.47 -13.47
C MET A 12 23.05 -9.24 -12.36
N LEU A 13 23.57 -10.39 -11.95
CA LEU A 13 23.02 -11.18 -10.85
C LEU A 13 23.14 -10.42 -9.53
N ILE A 14 24.28 -9.81 -9.22
CA ILE A 14 24.47 -9.00 -8.00
C ILE A 14 23.54 -7.79 -8.01
N ALA A 15 23.45 -7.07 -9.13
CA ALA A 15 22.56 -5.91 -9.27
C ALA A 15 21.09 -6.31 -9.07
N THR A 16 20.64 -7.39 -9.70
CA THR A 16 19.27 -7.91 -9.57
C THR A 16 18.95 -8.31 -8.13
N LEU A 17 19.85 -9.06 -7.47
CA LEU A 17 19.66 -9.47 -6.08
C LEU A 17 19.62 -8.28 -5.14
N SER A 18 20.56 -7.33 -5.26
CA SER A 18 20.59 -6.17 -4.36
C SER A 18 19.37 -5.28 -4.52
N THR A 19 18.93 -5.02 -5.74
CA THR A 19 17.71 -4.24 -6.02
C THR A 19 16.45 -4.96 -5.50
N ASN A 20 16.38 -6.26 -5.72
CA ASN A 20 15.22 -7.06 -5.26
C ASN A 20 15.14 -7.11 -3.74
N ILE A 21 16.26 -7.30 -3.05
CA ILE A 21 16.30 -7.28 -1.58
C ILE A 21 15.89 -5.91 -1.06
N ALA A 22 16.42 -4.83 -1.63
CA ALA A 22 16.10 -3.47 -1.20
C ALA A 22 14.60 -3.15 -1.36
N ALA A 23 14.01 -3.48 -2.51
CA ALA A 23 12.62 -3.17 -2.80
C ALA A 23 11.63 -4.12 -2.10
N ASN A 24 11.91 -5.42 -2.08
CA ASN A 24 10.90 -6.43 -1.75
C ASN A 24 11.12 -7.10 -0.38
N VAL A 25 12.24 -6.84 0.30
CA VAL A 25 12.52 -7.42 1.63
C VAL A 25 12.62 -6.33 2.70
N ILE A 26 13.34 -5.24 2.44
CA ILE A 26 13.59 -4.21 3.46
C ILE A 26 12.28 -3.50 3.85
N ALA A 27 11.47 -3.09 2.88
CA ALA A 27 10.22 -2.39 3.17
C ALA A 27 9.21 -3.26 3.95
N PRO A 28 8.90 -4.50 3.56
CA PRO A 28 8.07 -5.40 4.36
C PRO A 28 8.69 -5.75 5.72
N ALA A 29 10.00 -5.93 5.82
CA ALA A 29 10.68 -6.21 7.09
C ALA A 29 10.47 -5.05 8.10
N ASN A 30 10.59 -3.81 7.64
CA ASN A 30 10.26 -2.63 8.44
C ASN A 30 8.77 -2.61 8.82
N ALA A 31 7.86 -2.91 7.90
CA ALA A 31 6.44 -2.95 8.18
C ALA A 31 6.10 -3.96 9.29
N PHE A 32 6.63 -5.19 9.21
CA PHE A 32 6.44 -6.20 10.24
C PHE A 32 7.05 -5.81 11.59
N SER A 33 8.25 -5.23 11.60
CA SER A 33 8.89 -4.79 12.85
C SER A 33 8.15 -3.61 13.48
N ASN A 34 7.59 -2.70 12.69
CA ASN A 34 6.77 -1.59 13.19
C ASN A 34 5.40 -2.03 13.69
N LEU A 35 4.85 -3.12 13.15
CA LEU A 35 3.56 -3.65 13.58
C LEU A 35 3.62 -4.18 15.02
N MET A 36 4.72 -4.84 15.39
CA MET A 36 4.93 -5.39 16.74
C MET A 36 6.40 -5.19 17.18
N PRO A 37 6.85 -3.98 17.50
CA PRO A 37 8.26 -3.66 17.74
C PRO A 37 8.86 -4.42 18.93
N GLN A 38 8.04 -4.81 19.88
CA GLN A 38 8.49 -5.59 21.06
C GLN A 38 8.70 -7.08 20.76
N LYS A 39 8.12 -7.61 19.67
CA LYS A 39 8.14 -9.06 19.35
C LYS A 39 8.84 -9.38 18.05
N ILE A 40 8.82 -8.48 17.08
CA ILE A 40 9.34 -8.71 15.73
C ILE A 40 10.52 -7.76 15.50
N SER A 41 11.73 -8.32 15.47
CA SER A 41 12.91 -7.58 15.04
C SER A 41 12.92 -7.43 13.51
N PHE A 42 13.69 -6.47 12.99
CA PHE A 42 13.87 -6.28 11.54
C PHE A 42 14.31 -7.58 10.83
N ARG A 43 15.25 -8.33 11.44
CA ARG A 43 15.70 -9.62 10.90
C ARG A 43 14.58 -10.65 10.84
N MET A 44 13.75 -10.73 11.88
CA MET A 44 12.58 -11.61 11.90
C MET A 44 11.54 -11.19 10.85
N GLY A 45 11.29 -9.89 10.70
CA GLY A 45 10.43 -9.35 9.65
C GLY A 45 10.90 -9.73 8.25
N GLY A 46 12.21 -9.68 7.99
CA GLY A 46 12.81 -10.13 6.73
C GLY A 46 12.64 -11.64 6.49
N MET A 47 12.81 -12.45 7.52
CA MET A 47 12.57 -13.90 7.42
C MET A 47 11.10 -14.22 7.14
N ILE A 48 10.17 -13.56 7.84
CA ILE A 48 8.72 -13.70 7.59
C ILE A 48 8.40 -13.35 6.14
N THR A 49 8.92 -12.23 5.64
CA THR A 49 8.75 -11.81 4.24
C THR A 49 9.24 -12.87 3.25
N GLY A 50 10.43 -13.43 3.49
CA GLY A 50 10.99 -14.49 2.64
C GLY A 50 10.14 -15.75 2.64
N ILE A 51 9.68 -16.21 3.81
CA ILE A 51 8.81 -17.38 3.95
C ILE A 51 7.48 -17.15 3.22
N ILE A 52 6.84 -16.00 3.43
CA ILE A 52 5.60 -15.64 2.72
C ILE A 52 5.82 -15.61 1.21
N GLY A 53 6.93 -15.01 0.75
CA GLY A 53 7.28 -14.97 -0.67
C GLY A 53 7.42 -16.35 -1.32
N ILE A 54 7.96 -17.32 -0.60
CA ILE A 54 8.06 -18.71 -1.07
C ILE A 54 6.69 -19.39 -1.07
N LEU A 55 5.90 -19.21 0.00
CA LEU A 55 4.59 -19.85 0.15
C LEU A 55 3.55 -19.37 -0.87
N ILE A 56 3.63 -18.11 -1.29
CA ILE A 56 2.74 -17.55 -2.33
C ILE A 56 2.96 -18.21 -3.69
N CYS A 57 4.11 -18.89 -3.90
CA CYS A 57 4.43 -19.52 -5.18
C CYS A 57 4.22 -18.58 -6.38
N PRO A 58 4.93 -17.44 -6.49
CA PRO A 58 4.64 -16.39 -7.48
C PRO A 58 4.70 -16.90 -8.94
N TRP A 59 5.46 -17.96 -9.21
CA TRP A 59 5.50 -18.60 -10.52
C TRP A 59 4.16 -19.24 -10.91
N ALA A 60 3.34 -19.69 -9.95
CA ALA A 60 1.99 -20.20 -10.21
C ALA A 60 0.98 -19.08 -10.49
N LEU A 61 1.28 -17.85 -10.04
CA LEU A 61 0.41 -16.69 -10.19
C LEU A 61 0.72 -15.84 -11.42
N ILE A 62 1.71 -16.21 -12.23
CA ILE A 62 2.18 -15.36 -13.35
C ILE A 62 1.07 -15.03 -14.35
N ASN A 63 0.14 -15.97 -14.59
CA ASN A 63 -1.01 -15.78 -15.49
C ASN A 63 -2.10 -14.86 -14.90
N TYR A 64 -2.09 -14.65 -13.60
CA TYR A 64 -3.04 -13.81 -12.87
C TYR A 64 -2.45 -12.49 -12.39
N ILE A 65 -1.22 -12.17 -12.82
CA ILE A 65 -0.50 -11.00 -12.28
C ILE A 65 -1.24 -9.68 -12.56
N ILE A 66 -1.83 -9.53 -13.76
CA ILE A 66 -2.57 -8.30 -14.13
C ILE A 66 -3.83 -8.14 -13.29
N PRO A 67 -4.74 -9.13 -13.17
CA PRO A 67 -5.88 -9.04 -12.27
C PRO A 67 -5.50 -8.75 -10.82
N ILE A 68 -4.44 -9.38 -10.31
CA ILE A 68 -3.95 -9.15 -8.95
C ILE A 68 -3.46 -7.70 -8.78
N LEU A 69 -2.68 -7.19 -9.73
CA LEU A 69 -2.19 -5.81 -9.68
C LEU A 69 -3.33 -4.79 -9.77
N LEU A 70 -4.34 -5.02 -10.60
CA LEU A 70 -5.52 -4.15 -10.69
C LEU A 70 -6.30 -4.15 -9.38
N PHE A 71 -6.49 -5.31 -8.76
CA PHE A 71 -7.14 -5.42 -7.45
C PHE A 71 -6.37 -4.66 -6.36
N ILE A 72 -5.05 -4.88 -6.27
CA ILE A 72 -4.18 -4.16 -5.31
C ILE A 72 -4.22 -2.65 -5.58
N SER A 73 -4.19 -2.24 -6.84
CA SER A 73 -4.30 -0.83 -7.23
C SER A 73 -5.62 -0.21 -6.76
N GLY A 74 -6.72 -0.95 -6.86
CA GLY A 74 -8.04 -0.54 -6.37
C GLY A 74 -8.11 -0.37 -4.84
N LEU A 75 -7.21 -1.03 -4.10
CA LEU A 75 -7.08 -0.83 -2.65
C LEU A 75 -6.15 0.33 -2.29
N LEU A 76 -5.01 0.46 -2.99
CA LEU A 76 -3.97 1.45 -2.65
C LEU A 76 -4.30 2.86 -3.12
N GLY A 77 -4.97 3.02 -4.27
CA GLY A 77 -5.41 4.32 -4.77
C GLY A 77 -6.24 5.10 -3.75
N PRO A 78 -7.30 4.51 -3.19
CA PRO A 78 -8.12 5.11 -2.13
C PRO A 78 -7.31 5.53 -0.90
N VAL A 79 -6.37 4.72 -0.44
CA VAL A 79 -5.52 5.06 0.71
C VAL A 79 -4.72 6.33 0.44
N LEU A 80 -4.07 6.41 -0.72
CA LEU A 80 -3.32 7.61 -1.09
C LEU A 80 -4.24 8.83 -1.24
N GLY A 81 -5.44 8.66 -1.79
CA GLY A 81 -6.44 9.72 -1.91
C GLY A 81 -6.80 10.32 -0.55
N ILE A 82 -7.06 9.48 0.44
CA ILE A 82 -7.34 9.91 1.82
C ILE A 82 -6.14 10.64 2.43
N LEU A 83 -4.94 10.08 2.32
CA LEU A 83 -3.73 10.68 2.88
C LEU A 83 -3.47 12.09 2.31
N LEU A 84 -3.59 12.26 1.00
CA LEU A 84 -3.37 13.56 0.38
C LEU A 84 -4.50 14.54 0.70
N SER A 85 -5.75 14.08 0.75
CA SER A 85 -6.89 14.92 1.13
C SER A 85 -6.76 15.39 2.59
N ASP A 86 -6.36 14.50 3.49
CA ASP A 86 -6.11 14.85 4.91
C ASP A 86 -5.01 15.90 5.02
N TYR A 87 -3.85 15.62 4.43
CA TYR A 87 -2.68 16.47 4.57
C TYR A 87 -2.85 17.85 3.93
N TYR A 88 -3.37 17.92 2.68
CA TYR A 88 -3.45 19.19 1.95
C TYR A 88 -4.72 19.97 2.20
N LEU A 89 -5.89 19.31 2.31
CA LEU A 89 -7.18 20.00 2.38
C LEU A 89 -7.72 20.14 3.80
N VAL A 90 -7.60 19.10 4.62
CA VAL A 90 -8.13 19.10 5.98
C VAL A 90 -7.16 19.77 6.92
N ARG A 91 -5.91 19.34 6.94
CA ARG A 91 -4.88 19.85 7.87
C ARG A 91 -4.06 21.01 7.31
N LYS A 92 -4.19 21.33 6.02
CA LYS A 92 -3.52 22.47 5.37
C LYS A 92 -2.01 22.49 5.60
N LEU A 93 -1.36 21.32 5.49
CA LEU A 93 0.08 21.10 5.69
C LEU A 93 0.54 21.17 7.16
N ASP A 94 -0.35 21.37 8.11
CA ASP A 94 -0.01 21.41 9.54
C ASP A 94 -0.26 20.04 10.17
N LEU A 95 0.79 19.22 10.23
CA LEU A 95 0.76 17.91 10.85
C LEU A 95 1.52 17.97 12.19
N GLN A 96 0.80 17.83 13.28
CA GLN A 96 1.39 17.81 14.62
C GLN A 96 1.99 16.44 14.92
N LEU A 97 3.28 16.25 14.57
CA LEU A 97 3.97 14.96 14.70
C LEU A 97 3.95 14.41 16.13
N ALA A 98 4.01 15.28 17.15
CA ALA A 98 3.97 14.86 18.55
C ALA A 98 2.62 14.21 18.93
N GLU A 99 1.51 14.64 18.33
CA GLU A 99 0.18 14.12 18.60
C GLU A 99 -0.06 12.74 17.97
N LEU A 100 0.68 12.36 16.91
CA LEU A 100 0.57 11.05 16.27
C LEU A 100 0.93 9.88 17.20
N TYR A 101 1.76 10.15 18.23
CA TYR A 101 2.26 9.11 19.13
C TYR A 101 1.54 9.11 20.49
N LYS A 102 0.55 9.98 20.69
CA LYS A 102 -0.24 10.03 21.92
C LYS A 102 -1.50 9.16 21.78
N THR A 103 -1.78 8.37 22.80
CA THR A 103 -2.97 7.49 22.86
C THR A 103 -4.27 8.27 23.08
N ASP A 104 -4.18 9.47 23.59
CA ASP A 104 -5.26 10.44 23.87
C ASP A 104 -5.16 11.74 23.06
N GLY A 105 -4.27 11.75 22.05
CA GLY A 105 -4.02 12.90 21.19
C GLY A 105 -5.15 13.16 20.18
N GLU A 106 -5.00 14.23 19.40
CA GLU A 106 -5.95 14.64 18.35
C GLU A 106 -6.24 13.53 17.35
N TYR A 107 -5.25 12.65 17.08
CA TYR A 107 -5.37 11.54 16.13
C TYR A 107 -5.89 10.24 16.74
N ALA A 108 -6.25 10.24 18.03
CA ALA A 108 -6.78 9.05 18.69
C ALA A 108 -8.27 8.79 18.37
N PHE A 109 -8.97 9.75 17.73
CA PHE A 109 -10.37 9.63 17.30
C PHE A 109 -11.28 9.00 18.36
N GLY A 110 -11.30 9.59 19.55
CA GLY A 110 -12.09 9.10 20.67
C GLY A 110 -11.56 7.83 21.32
N GLY A 111 -10.26 7.56 21.20
CA GLY A 111 -9.60 6.40 21.82
C GLY A 111 -9.68 5.11 21.02
N SER A 112 -10.42 5.10 19.90
CA SER A 112 -10.50 3.91 19.02
C SER A 112 -9.24 3.73 18.14
N GLY A 113 -8.46 4.78 17.94
CA GLY A 113 -7.33 4.82 17.01
C GLY A 113 -7.71 4.76 15.52
N PHE A 114 -9.01 4.73 15.20
CA PHE A 114 -9.50 4.67 13.82
C PHE A 114 -10.32 5.90 13.47
N ASN A 115 -10.01 6.53 12.34
CA ASN A 115 -10.80 7.62 11.81
C ASN A 115 -12.01 7.09 11.04
N PRO A 116 -13.25 7.24 11.53
CA PRO A 116 -14.44 6.71 10.86
C PRO A 116 -14.69 7.36 9.49
N ALA A 117 -14.35 8.64 9.31
CA ALA A 117 -14.44 9.33 8.02
C ALA A 117 -13.49 8.71 6.98
N ALA A 118 -12.27 8.36 7.41
CA ALA A 118 -11.30 7.67 6.56
C ALA A 118 -11.79 6.28 6.15
N LEU A 119 -12.36 5.51 7.08
CA LEU A 119 -12.88 4.18 6.80
C LEU A 119 -14.07 4.23 5.81
N MET A 120 -14.98 5.19 5.98
CA MET A 120 -16.09 5.38 5.05
C MET A 120 -15.61 5.81 3.66
N ALA A 121 -14.67 6.74 3.58
CA ALA A 121 -14.09 7.18 2.32
C ALA A 121 -13.32 6.04 1.63
N LEU A 122 -12.60 5.23 2.40
CA LEU A 122 -11.91 4.03 1.90
C LEU A 122 -12.90 3.03 1.31
N ALA A 123 -13.96 2.70 2.04
CA ALA A 123 -14.99 1.77 1.58
C ALA A 123 -15.67 2.24 0.28
N LEU A 124 -15.98 3.54 0.18
CA LEU A 124 -16.54 4.13 -1.04
C LEU A 124 -15.56 4.06 -2.21
N GLY A 125 -14.31 4.47 -1.99
CA GLY A 125 -13.30 4.48 -3.06
C GLY A 125 -12.99 3.08 -3.57
N VAL A 126 -12.81 2.12 -2.67
CA VAL A 126 -12.61 0.71 -3.02
C VAL A 126 -13.84 0.15 -3.75
N GLY A 127 -15.05 0.42 -3.23
CA GLY A 127 -16.29 -0.04 -3.85
C GLY A 127 -16.43 0.44 -5.29
N VAL A 128 -16.21 1.73 -5.54
CA VAL A 128 -16.29 2.30 -6.91
C VAL A 128 -15.15 1.80 -7.79
N ALA A 129 -13.92 1.67 -7.27
CA ALA A 129 -12.78 1.17 -8.03
C ALA A 129 -12.98 -0.28 -8.50
N LEU A 130 -13.63 -1.12 -7.68
CA LEU A 130 -13.80 -2.55 -7.97
C LEU A 130 -15.14 -2.87 -8.62
N ILE A 131 -16.10 -1.93 -8.72
CA ILE A 131 -17.42 -2.20 -9.26
C ILE A 131 -17.38 -2.72 -10.71
N GLY A 132 -16.42 -2.27 -11.50
CA GLY A 132 -16.23 -2.70 -12.88
C GLY A 132 -15.79 -4.16 -13.03
N TYR A 133 -15.31 -4.79 -11.96
CA TYR A 133 -15.07 -6.24 -11.94
C TYR A 133 -16.38 -7.03 -11.97
N PHE A 134 -17.44 -6.52 -11.32
CA PHE A 134 -18.74 -7.18 -11.23
C PHE A 134 -19.70 -6.73 -12.32
N VAL A 135 -19.54 -5.52 -12.86
CA VAL A 135 -20.42 -4.92 -13.85
C VAL A 135 -19.63 -4.64 -15.13
N PRO A 136 -19.76 -5.48 -16.18
CA PRO A 136 -18.96 -5.36 -17.41
C PRO A 136 -19.03 -4.02 -18.12
N SER A 137 -20.20 -3.35 -18.09
CA SER A 137 -20.37 -1.99 -18.65
C SER A 137 -19.53 -0.92 -17.97
N LEU A 138 -19.12 -1.15 -16.74
CA LEU A 138 -18.27 -0.26 -15.95
C LEU A 138 -16.81 -0.76 -15.87
N GLY A 139 -16.41 -1.69 -16.72
CA GLY A 139 -15.08 -2.28 -16.74
C GLY A 139 -13.94 -1.25 -16.85
N PHE A 140 -14.20 -0.08 -17.46
CA PHE A 140 -13.21 0.99 -17.52
C PHE A 140 -12.82 1.52 -16.13
N LEU A 141 -13.74 1.52 -15.16
CA LEU A 141 -13.44 1.92 -13.77
C LEU A 141 -12.47 0.95 -13.09
N TYR A 142 -12.65 -0.34 -13.37
CA TYR A 142 -11.74 -1.37 -12.87
C TYR A 142 -10.35 -1.29 -13.53
N ASN A 143 -10.29 -1.06 -14.83
CA ASN A 143 -9.01 -0.89 -15.54
C ASN A 143 -8.24 0.36 -15.06
N LEU A 144 -8.95 1.37 -14.59
CA LEU A 144 -8.41 2.59 -13.99
C LEU A 144 -8.57 2.60 -12.46
N SER A 145 -8.65 1.43 -11.81
CA SER A 145 -9.03 1.27 -10.42
C SER A 145 -8.23 2.14 -9.45
N TRP A 146 -6.94 2.33 -9.71
CA TRP A 146 -6.09 3.19 -8.89
C TRP A 146 -6.58 4.66 -8.92
N PHE A 147 -6.78 5.22 -10.12
CA PHE A 147 -7.23 6.61 -10.28
C PHE A 147 -8.67 6.80 -9.79
N THR A 148 -9.54 5.87 -10.16
CA THR A 148 -10.96 5.91 -9.76
C THR A 148 -11.08 5.89 -8.23
N GLY A 149 -10.40 4.96 -7.58
CA GLY A 149 -10.39 4.84 -6.13
C GLY A 149 -9.76 6.06 -5.46
N PHE A 150 -8.64 6.55 -5.99
CA PHE A 150 -7.97 7.76 -5.51
C PHE A 150 -8.90 8.97 -5.49
N PHE A 151 -9.49 9.32 -6.63
CA PHE A 151 -10.31 10.53 -6.72
C PHE A 151 -11.59 10.43 -5.89
N VAL A 152 -12.25 9.27 -5.90
CA VAL A 152 -13.47 9.07 -5.10
C VAL A 152 -13.16 9.21 -3.61
N SER A 153 -12.12 8.55 -3.11
CA SER A 153 -11.74 8.64 -1.70
C SER A 153 -11.25 10.03 -1.32
N PHE A 154 -10.46 10.68 -2.17
CA PHE A 154 -9.96 12.03 -1.94
C PHE A 154 -11.11 13.03 -1.71
N VAL A 155 -12.11 13.01 -2.59
CA VAL A 155 -13.28 13.90 -2.51
C VAL A 155 -14.16 13.50 -1.33
N ALA A 156 -14.49 12.22 -1.17
CA ALA A 156 -15.34 11.72 -0.10
C ALA A 156 -14.78 12.06 1.28
N TYR A 157 -13.48 11.83 1.48
CA TYR A 157 -12.81 12.13 2.75
C TYR A 157 -12.90 13.62 3.11
N TYR A 158 -12.64 14.51 2.16
CA TYR A 158 -12.75 15.93 2.39
C TYR A 158 -14.15 16.34 2.87
N PHE A 159 -15.20 15.81 2.25
CA PHE A 159 -16.57 16.11 2.65
C PHE A 159 -16.94 15.50 4.02
N PHE A 160 -16.44 14.32 4.34
CA PHE A 160 -16.72 13.68 5.63
C PHE A 160 -16.01 14.37 6.79
N MET A 161 -14.81 14.90 6.57
CA MET A 161 -14.05 15.63 7.59
C MET A 161 -14.49 17.09 7.75
N LYS A 162 -15.15 17.68 6.73
CA LYS A 162 -15.62 19.07 6.79
C LYS A 162 -16.88 19.25 7.66
N ARG A 163 -17.53 18.13 8.04
CA ARG A 163 -18.66 18.17 8.96
C ARG A 163 -18.19 18.24 10.40
#